data_b92f74764dc2f9f5465720874b52d9e1
#
_entry.id   b92f74764dc2f9f5465720874b52d9e1
#
_cell.length_a   1.000
_cell.length_b   1.000
_cell.length_c   1.000
_cell.angle_alpha   90.00
_cell.angle_beta   90.00
_cell.angle_gamma   90.00
#
_symmetry.space_group_name_H-M   'P 1'
#
loop_
_entity.id
_entity.type
_entity.pdbx_description
1 polymer ?
#
loop_
_entity_poly.entity_id
_entity_poly.type
_entity_poly.pdbx_seq_one_letter_code
_entity_poly.pdbx_strand_id
1 'polypeptide(L)'
;MAHHKADLSVQSLYYLQRLNKTESINCHGQRLLLCHGMGDRDLGKAWPGTDAMPIERSVTLDGIIKAEQHDWLINGHLHFRTIMAFKTLTVINAGTLTGHRWPGFSVLDLDEKSVQAFEFTPRGIEPAVSLAVPAKPEWQNTQSFQGDWEPLVLFKREPS
;
A
#
# COMPACT_ATOMS: atom_id res chain seq x y z
N MET A 1 -19.80 22.21 6.35
CA MET A 1 -19.78 21.81 4.93
C MET A 1 -20.60 20.56 4.80
N ALA A 2 -21.72 20.61 4.06
CA ALA A 2 -22.56 19.44 3.81
C ALA A 2 -21.77 18.47 2.91
N HIS A 3 -21.46 17.30 3.41
CA HIS A 3 -20.99 16.22 2.57
C HIS A 3 -22.15 15.82 1.65
N HIS A 4 -22.06 16.16 0.37
CA HIS A 4 -22.89 15.51 -0.63
C HIS A 4 -22.54 14.00 -0.56
N LYS A 5 -23.44 13.22 0.06
CA LYS A 5 -23.49 11.78 -0.20
C LYS A 5 -23.72 11.67 -1.71
N ALA A 6 -22.71 11.17 -2.43
CA ALA A 6 -22.93 10.76 -3.79
C ALA A 6 -24.09 9.75 -3.75
N ASP A 7 -25.20 10.05 -4.43
CA ASP A 7 -26.34 9.16 -4.50
C ASP A 7 -25.94 7.95 -5.35
N LEU A 8 -25.35 6.95 -4.68
CA LEU A 8 -25.04 5.68 -5.32
C LEU A 8 -26.36 4.98 -5.67
N SER A 9 -26.44 4.42 -6.85
CA SER A 9 -27.58 3.58 -7.22
C SER A 9 -27.71 2.40 -6.25
N VAL A 10 -28.92 1.90 -6.06
CA VAL A 10 -29.17 0.70 -5.23
C VAL A 10 -28.32 -0.47 -5.71
N GLN A 11 -28.11 -0.61 -7.01
CA GLN A 11 -27.27 -1.65 -7.59
C GLN A 11 -25.77 -1.48 -7.20
N SER A 12 -25.26 -0.24 -7.21
CA SER A 12 -23.90 0.06 -6.77
C SER A 12 -23.72 -0.21 -5.29
N LEU A 13 -24.69 0.16 -4.45
CA LEU A 13 -24.65 -0.14 -3.01
C LEU A 13 -24.65 -1.65 -2.76
N TYR A 14 -25.52 -2.39 -3.45
CA TYR A 14 -25.59 -3.84 -3.35
C TYR A 14 -24.27 -4.52 -3.77
N TYR A 15 -23.64 -4.04 -4.84
CA TYR A 15 -22.33 -4.51 -5.28
C TYR A 15 -21.27 -4.27 -4.21
N LEU A 16 -21.15 -3.04 -3.69
CA LEU A 16 -20.15 -2.66 -2.68
C LEU A 16 -20.31 -3.45 -1.38
N GLN A 17 -21.54 -3.70 -0.94
CA GLN A 17 -21.81 -4.48 0.27
C GLN A 17 -21.36 -5.94 0.20
N ARG A 18 -21.16 -6.47 -1.01
CA ARG A 18 -20.76 -7.85 -1.25
C ARG A 18 -19.26 -8.01 -1.50
N LEU A 19 -18.52 -6.92 -1.57
CA LEU A 19 -17.05 -7.00 -1.71
C LEU A 19 -16.45 -7.63 -0.46
N ASN A 20 -15.52 -8.54 -0.67
CA ASN A 20 -14.73 -9.11 0.40
C ASN A 20 -13.82 -8.02 1.01
N LYS A 21 -13.52 -8.12 2.30
CA LYS A 21 -12.53 -7.26 2.96
C LYS A 21 -11.12 -7.54 2.49
N THR A 22 -10.86 -8.78 2.12
CA THR A 22 -9.59 -9.25 1.61
C THR A 22 -9.81 -10.13 0.39
N GLU A 23 -8.84 -10.10 -0.52
CA GLU A 23 -8.84 -10.98 -1.69
C GLU A 23 -7.45 -11.58 -1.86
N SER A 24 -7.39 -12.90 -2.07
CA SER A 24 -6.13 -13.61 -2.34
C SER A 24 -6.06 -13.99 -3.81
N ILE A 25 -4.99 -13.59 -4.48
CA ILE A 25 -4.78 -13.79 -5.91
C ILE A 25 -3.47 -14.56 -6.12
N ASN A 26 -3.49 -15.56 -6.99
CA ASN A 26 -2.31 -16.18 -7.53
C ASN A 26 -2.03 -15.61 -8.92
N CYS A 27 -0.87 -15.00 -9.10
CA CYS A 27 -0.46 -14.40 -10.36
C CYS A 27 1.02 -14.73 -10.61
N HIS A 28 1.35 -15.36 -11.74
CA HIS A 28 2.72 -15.76 -12.11
C HIS A 28 3.45 -16.56 -11.01
N GLY A 29 2.73 -17.41 -10.26
CA GLY A 29 3.27 -18.16 -9.14
C GLY A 29 3.52 -17.35 -7.87
N GLN A 30 3.18 -16.08 -7.84
CA GLN A 30 3.23 -15.21 -6.67
C GLN A 30 1.85 -15.16 -6.00
N ARG A 31 1.83 -15.17 -4.67
CA ARG A 31 0.61 -15.14 -3.84
C ARG A 31 0.40 -13.74 -3.30
N LEU A 32 -0.64 -13.06 -3.76
CA LEU A 32 -0.96 -11.69 -3.40
C LEU A 32 -2.15 -11.66 -2.44
N LEU A 33 -2.05 -10.87 -1.38
CA LEU A 33 -3.17 -10.48 -0.52
C LEU A 33 -3.53 -9.02 -0.79
N LEU A 34 -4.77 -8.78 -1.21
CA LEU A 34 -5.33 -7.44 -1.37
C LEU A 34 -6.22 -7.11 -0.18
N CYS A 35 -6.09 -5.92 0.39
CA CYS A 35 -6.95 -5.43 1.46
C CYS A 35 -6.95 -3.89 1.51
N HIS A 36 -7.88 -3.29 2.28
CA HIS A 36 -7.85 -1.83 2.46
C HIS A 36 -6.79 -1.42 3.50
N GLY A 37 -6.86 -1.95 4.71
CA GLY A 37 -5.91 -1.69 5.78
C GLY A 37 -4.89 -2.82 5.93
N MET A 38 -5.08 -3.67 6.93
CA MET A 38 -4.16 -4.76 7.22
C MET A 38 -4.94 -6.08 7.41
N GLY A 39 -4.98 -6.90 6.37
CA GLY A 39 -5.81 -8.09 6.34
C GLY A 39 -7.29 -7.71 6.51
N ASP A 40 -7.99 -8.35 7.44
CA ASP A 40 -9.40 -8.10 7.77
C ASP A 40 -9.62 -6.81 8.61
N ARG A 41 -8.55 -6.15 9.05
CA ARG A 41 -8.56 -4.91 9.81
C ARG A 41 -8.54 -3.70 8.87
N ASP A 42 -9.70 -3.17 8.52
CA ASP A 42 -9.86 -2.07 7.55
C ASP A 42 -9.07 -0.80 7.91
N LEU A 43 -8.92 -0.50 9.21
CA LEU A 43 -8.16 0.63 9.73
C LEU A 43 -6.79 0.22 10.28
N GLY A 44 -6.38 -1.03 10.03
CA GLY A 44 -5.08 -1.52 10.43
C GLY A 44 -3.97 -0.86 9.62
N LYS A 45 -2.89 -0.47 10.29
CA LYS A 45 -1.72 0.11 9.67
C LYS A 45 -0.44 -0.36 10.33
N ALA A 46 0.67 -0.23 9.60
CA ALA A 46 2.01 -0.41 10.11
C ALA A 46 2.90 0.68 9.52
N TRP A 47 3.76 1.25 10.33
CA TRP A 47 4.65 2.34 9.92
C TRP A 47 6.00 2.20 10.62
N PRO A 48 7.12 2.12 9.88
CA PRO A 48 8.45 1.92 10.46
C PRO A 48 8.96 3.07 11.31
N GLY A 49 8.34 4.24 11.20
CA GLY A 49 8.76 5.45 11.90
C GLY A 49 9.68 6.32 11.05
N THR A 50 9.48 7.63 11.13
CA THR A 50 10.32 8.68 10.55
C THR A 50 10.49 9.79 11.57
N ASP A 51 11.33 10.77 11.29
CA ASP A 51 11.45 11.97 12.13
C ASP A 51 10.12 12.69 12.37
N ALA A 52 9.21 12.62 11.39
CA ALA A 52 7.92 13.32 11.45
C ALA A 52 6.76 12.45 11.95
N MET A 53 6.90 11.13 11.96
CA MET A 53 5.82 10.21 12.32
C MET A 53 6.34 9.06 13.19
N PRO A 54 5.67 8.76 14.33
CA PRO A 54 6.10 7.70 15.22
C PRO A 54 5.92 6.31 14.59
N ILE A 55 6.64 5.33 15.15
CA ILE A 55 6.50 3.92 14.79
C ILE A 55 5.08 3.45 15.11
N GLU A 56 4.49 2.73 14.16
CA GLU A 56 3.24 1.99 14.35
C GLU A 56 3.45 0.51 14.04
N ARG A 57 3.44 -0.32 15.08
CA ARG A 57 3.55 -1.77 14.98
C ARG A 57 2.18 -2.41 14.80
N SER A 58 2.13 -3.54 14.09
CA SER A 58 0.88 -4.21 13.76
C SER A 58 0.97 -5.71 14.07
N VAL A 59 0.31 -6.15 15.14
CA VAL A 59 0.18 -7.56 15.49
C VAL A 59 -0.49 -8.35 14.35
N THR A 60 -1.44 -7.73 13.64
CA THR A 60 -2.11 -8.36 12.50
C THR A 60 -1.12 -8.61 11.36
N LEU A 61 -0.29 -7.60 11.01
CA LEU A 61 0.73 -7.77 9.97
C LEU A 61 1.76 -8.82 10.38
N ASP A 62 2.20 -8.81 11.64
CA ASP A 62 3.14 -9.81 12.16
C ASP A 62 2.57 -11.23 12.05
N GLY A 63 1.25 -11.39 12.26
CA GLY A 63 0.54 -12.64 12.05
C GLY A 63 0.54 -13.08 10.58
N ILE A 64 0.30 -12.15 9.65
CA ILE A 64 0.33 -12.43 8.20
C ILE A 64 1.76 -12.84 7.76
N ILE A 65 2.79 -12.12 8.22
CA ILE A 65 4.20 -12.46 7.95
C ILE A 65 4.53 -13.86 8.45
N LYS A 66 4.14 -14.18 9.68
CA LYS A 66 4.40 -15.49 10.31
C LYS A 66 3.67 -16.63 9.61
N ALA A 67 2.50 -16.37 9.04
CA ALA A 67 1.70 -17.39 8.36
C ALA A 67 2.31 -17.85 7.02
N GLU A 68 3.16 -17.03 6.41
CA GLU A 68 3.87 -17.28 5.13
C GLU A 68 2.94 -17.75 3.99
N GLN A 69 1.68 -17.30 4.01
CA GLN A 69 0.67 -17.68 3.02
C GLN A 69 0.70 -16.79 1.77
N HIS A 70 1.34 -15.62 1.86
CA HIS A 70 1.41 -14.65 0.78
C HIS A 70 2.84 -14.13 0.62
N ASP A 71 3.18 -13.77 -0.60
CA ASP A 71 4.48 -13.18 -0.96
C ASP A 71 4.36 -11.64 -1.01
N TRP A 72 3.15 -11.14 -1.28
CA TRP A 72 2.81 -9.74 -1.40
C TRP A 72 1.54 -9.40 -0.62
N LEU A 73 1.55 -8.25 0.04
CA LEU A 73 0.36 -7.60 0.59
C LEU A 73 0.25 -6.22 -0.05
N ILE A 74 -0.85 -5.99 -0.76
CA ILE A 74 -1.13 -4.72 -1.43
C ILE A 74 -2.30 -4.06 -0.70
N ASN A 75 -2.06 -2.88 -0.15
CA ASN A 75 -3.08 -2.17 0.62
C ASN A 75 -3.15 -0.67 0.29
N GLY A 76 -4.09 0.01 0.93
CA GLY A 76 -4.27 1.46 0.89
C GLY A 76 -4.14 2.08 2.28
N HIS A 77 -5.15 2.80 2.72
CA HIS A 77 -5.36 3.39 4.05
C HIS A 77 -4.36 4.48 4.47
N LEU A 78 -3.05 4.24 4.35
CA LEU A 78 -2.03 5.22 4.74
C LEU A 78 -2.00 6.46 3.85
N HIS A 79 -2.54 6.38 2.63
CA HIS A 79 -2.48 7.41 1.60
C HIS A 79 -1.05 7.80 1.16
N PHE A 80 -0.04 7.07 1.61
CA PHE A 80 1.34 7.19 1.13
C PHE A 80 1.67 5.96 0.29
N ARG A 81 2.39 6.14 -0.79
CA ARG A 81 2.94 5.01 -1.54
C ARG A 81 4.21 4.57 -0.86
N THR A 82 4.25 3.34 -0.39
CA THR A 82 5.39 2.78 0.34
C THR A 82 5.62 1.34 -0.05
N ILE A 83 6.87 0.93 0.03
CA ILE A 83 7.28 -0.48 -0.09
C ILE A 83 7.99 -0.84 1.21
N MET A 84 7.51 -1.87 1.88
CA MET A 84 8.12 -2.43 3.09
C MET A 84 8.46 -3.90 2.84
N ALA A 85 9.75 -4.22 2.79
CA ALA A 85 10.23 -5.57 2.54
C ALA A 85 10.49 -6.30 3.86
N PHE A 86 9.73 -7.35 4.13
CA PHE A 86 9.95 -8.29 5.21
C PHE A 86 10.55 -9.59 4.66
N LYS A 87 11.05 -10.45 5.54
CA LYS A 87 11.72 -11.71 5.15
C LYS A 87 10.87 -12.59 4.22
N THR A 88 9.55 -12.67 4.47
CA THR A 88 8.64 -13.57 3.73
C THR A 88 7.50 -12.82 3.04
N LEU A 89 7.44 -11.50 3.19
CA LEU A 89 6.33 -10.69 2.66
C LEU A 89 6.82 -9.32 2.23
N THR A 90 6.41 -8.87 1.05
CA THR A 90 6.56 -7.47 0.65
C THR A 90 5.20 -6.76 0.78
N VAL A 91 5.16 -5.66 1.51
CA VAL A 91 3.96 -4.82 1.65
C VAL A 91 4.08 -3.60 0.76
N ILE A 92 3.08 -3.37 -0.08
CA ILE A 92 2.98 -2.18 -0.93
C ILE A 92 1.72 -1.42 -0.55
N ASN A 93 1.88 -0.18 -0.08
CA ASN A 93 0.76 0.73 0.05
C ASN A 93 0.60 1.51 -1.26
N ALA A 94 -0.57 1.40 -1.88
CA ALA A 94 -0.85 1.95 -3.20
C ALA A 94 -1.00 3.48 -3.23
N GLY A 95 -1.09 4.13 -2.06
CA GLY A 95 -1.32 5.56 -1.95
C GLY A 95 -2.80 5.93 -1.96
N THR A 96 -3.16 7.01 -2.64
CA THR A 96 -4.53 7.54 -2.70
C THR A 96 -4.90 7.98 -4.10
N LEU A 97 -6.18 7.82 -4.46
CA LEU A 97 -6.73 8.32 -5.72
C LEU A 97 -7.16 9.80 -5.64
N THR A 98 -7.31 10.34 -4.43
CA THR A 98 -7.83 11.71 -4.20
C THR A 98 -7.04 12.41 -3.10
N GLY A 99 -7.20 13.73 -3.01
CA GLY A 99 -6.64 14.53 -1.92
C GLY A 99 -5.37 15.29 -2.29
N HIS A 100 -4.65 15.76 -1.27
CA HIS A 100 -3.51 16.69 -1.43
C HIS A 100 -2.15 15.98 -1.50
N ARG A 101 -2.11 14.65 -1.42
CA ARG A 101 -0.88 13.86 -1.35
C ARG A 101 -0.71 13.01 -2.60
N TRP A 102 -0.29 13.66 -3.69
CA TRP A 102 0.05 12.98 -4.95
C TRP A 102 -0.96 11.90 -5.37
N PRO A 103 -2.21 12.31 -5.68
CA PRO A 103 -3.23 11.35 -6.08
C PRO A 103 -2.81 10.65 -7.36
N GLY A 104 -3.10 9.36 -7.43
CA GLY A 104 -2.74 8.55 -8.58
C GLY A 104 -2.78 7.06 -8.26
N PHE A 105 -2.10 6.26 -9.04
CA PHE A 105 -2.03 4.80 -8.88
C PHE A 105 -0.62 4.29 -9.12
N SER A 106 -0.40 3.01 -8.85
CA SER A 106 0.86 2.33 -9.13
C SER A 106 0.63 1.04 -9.91
N VAL A 107 1.59 0.69 -10.75
CA VAL A 107 1.63 -0.59 -11.46
C VAL A 107 2.78 -1.39 -10.85
N LEU A 108 2.47 -2.57 -10.33
CA LEU A 108 3.44 -3.54 -9.86
C LEU A 108 3.76 -4.50 -11.00
N ASP A 109 5.02 -4.56 -11.38
CA ASP A 109 5.58 -5.59 -12.24
C ASP A 109 6.17 -6.69 -11.35
N LEU A 110 5.55 -7.87 -11.39
CA LEU A 110 5.95 -9.01 -10.56
C LEU A 110 7.23 -9.69 -11.08
N ASP A 111 7.46 -9.67 -12.39
CA ASP A 111 8.61 -10.31 -13.01
C ASP A 111 9.86 -9.46 -12.78
N GLU A 112 9.77 -8.16 -13.04
CA GLU A 112 10.86 -7.20 -12.82
C GLU A 112 10.99 -6.76 -11.36
N LYS A 113 10.03 -7.12 -10.50
CA LYS A 113 9.95 -6.69 -9.10
C LYS A 113 10.12 -5.18 -8.97
N SER A 114 9.32 -4.46 -9.72
CA SER A 114 9.34 -3.00 -9.75
C SER A 114 7.95 -2.40 -9.58
N VAL A 115 7.88 -1.18 -9.07
CA VAL A 115 6.64 -0.43 -8.91
C VAL A 115 6.78 0.89 -9.64
N GLN A 116 5.99 1.07 -10.70
CA GLN A 116 5.88 2.32 -11.43
C GLN A 116 4.69 3.11 -10.90
N ALA A 117 4.94 4.33 -10.45
CA ALA A 117 3.89 5.24 -10.02
C ALA A 117 3.41 6.15 -11.16
N PHE A 118 2.13 6.51 -11.11
CA PHE A 118 1.49 7.46 -12.00
C PHE A 118 0.73 8.49 -11.15
N GLU A 119 0.79 9.76 -11.53
CA GLU A 119 0.11 10.86 -10.87
C GLU A 119 -1.02 11.42 -11.70
N PHE A 120 -2.11 11.83 -11.02
CA PHE A 120 -3.16 12.62 -11.63
C PHE A 120 -2.76 14.10 -11.54
N THR A 121 -2.54 14.71 -12.70
CA THR A 121 -2.17 16.13 -12.82
C THR A 121 -3.25 16.89 -13.61
N PRO A 122 -3.26 18.21 -13.60
CA PRO A 122 -4.15 18.99 -14.48
C PRO A 122 -3.98 18.67 -15.97
N ARG A 123 -2.84 18.10 -16.38
CA ARG A 123 -2.56 17.71 -17.76
C ARG A 123 -2.98 16.26 -18.08
N GLY A 124 -3.36 15.50 -17.08
CA GLY A 124 -3.79 14.11 -17.20
C GLY A 124 -3.01 13.17 -16.30
N ILE A 125 -2.82 11.92 -16.76
CA ILE A 125 -2.05 10.89 -16.05
C ILE A 125 -0.59 10.98 -16.51
N GLU A 126 0.31 11.23 -15.57
CA GLU A 126 1.74 11.36 -15.86
C GLU A 126 2.54 10.30 -15.11
N PRO A 127 3.57 9.69 -15.73
CA PRO A 127 4.45 8.79 -15.02
C PRO A 127 5.25 9.58 -13.97
N ALA A 128 5.36 8.99 -12.80
CA ALA A 128 6.19 9.47 -11.71
C ALA A 128 7.41 8.55 -11.54
N VAL A 129 7.90 8.38 -10.32
CA VAL A 129 9.08 7.56 -10.05
C VAL A 129 8.78 6.07 -10.22
N SER A 130 9.75 5.32 -10.75
CA SER A 130 9.79 3.86 -10.72
C SER A 130 10.81 3.40 -9.68
N LEU A 131 10.43 2.44 -8.83
CA LEU A 131 11.30 1.86 -7.80
C LEU A 131 11.40 0.35 -7.96
N ALA A 132 12.61 -0.18 -7.83
CA ALA A 132 12.81 -1.60 -7.62
C ALA A 132 12.36 -1.98 -6.20
N VAL A 133 11.70 -3.12 -6.07
CA VAL A 133 11.43 -3.72 -4.76
C VAL A 133 12.76 -4.15 -4.14
N PRO A 134 13.01 -3.84 -2.85
CA PRO A 134 14.27 -4.21 -2.22
C PRO A 134 14.57 -5.70 -2.34
N ALA A 135 15.76 -6.05 -2.84
CA ALA A 135 16.17 -7.43 -3.05
C ALA A 135 16.45 -8.18 -1.73
N LYS A 136 16.64 -7.44 -0.65
CA LYS A 136 16.86 -7.98 0.70
C LYS A 136 15.78 -7.50 1.64
N PRO A 137 15.30 -8.35 2.56
CA PRO A 137 14.36 -7.92 3.58
C PRO A 137 15.01 -6.89 4.49
N GLU A 138 14.28 -5.84 4.78
CA GLU A 138 14.72 -4.78 5.70
C GLU A 138 14.38 -5.15 7.14
N TRP A 139 13.26 -5.85 7.35
CA TRP A 139 12.78 -6.26 8.66
C TRP A 139 12.34 -7.72 8.71
N GLN A 140 12.33 -8.31 9.91
CA GLN A 140 11.73 -9.62 10.13
C GLN A 140 10.21 -9.52 10.36
N ASN A 141 9.78 -8.49 11.08
CA ASN A 141 8.39 -8.19 11.42
C ASN A 141 8.30 -6.73 11.92
N THR A 142 7.13 -6.25 12.31
CA THR A 142 6.96 -4.87 12.77
C THR A 142 7.61 -4.59 14.13
N GLN A 143 7.96 -5.60 14.92
CA GLN A 143 8.68 -5.42 16.17
C GLN A 143 10.14 -4.99 15.95
N SER A 144 10.69 -5.29 14.78
CA SER A 144 12.04 -4.87 14.39
C SER A 144 12.13 -3.45 13.84
N PHE A 145 11.02 -2.70 13.75
CA PHE A 145 11.03 -1.29 13.39
C PHE A 145 11.82 -0.46 14.41
N GLN A 146 12.74 0.37 13.92
CA GLN A 146 13.67 1.14 14.75
C GLN A 146 13.46 2.66 14.66
N GLY A 147 12.58 3.14 13.81
CA GLY A 147 12.49 4.54 13.42
C GLY A 147 13.55 4.89 12.36
N ASP A 148 13.74 6.17 12.09
CA ASP A 148 14.72 6.70 11.14
C ASP A 148 14.57 6.15 9.69
N TRP A 149 13.41 5.58 9.38
CA TRP A 149 13.13 5.07 8.06
C TRP A 149 12.91 6.24 7.11
N GLU A 150 13.75 6.31 6.11
CA GLU A 150 13.44 7.10 4.91
C GLU A 150 12.41 6.30 4.10
N PRO A 151 11.12 6.69 4.10
CA PRO A 151 10.17 6.01 3.25
C PRO A 151 10.72 6.09 1.83
N LEU A 152 10.79 4.95 1.14
CA LEU A 152 10.93 4.92 -0.31
C LEU A 152 9.68 5.62 -0.86
N VAL A 153 9.65 6.94 -0.66
CA VAL A 153 8.59 7.79 -1.15
C VAL A 153 8.78 7.78 -2.64
N LEU A 154 7.87 7.12 -3.32
CA LEU A 154 7.76 7.17 -4.77
C LEU A 154 7.62 8.63 -5.29
N PHE A 155 7.89 9.62 -4.43
CA PHE A 155 7.69 11.05 -4.69
C PHE A 155 8.67 11.94 -3.93
N LYS A 156 9.94 11.91 -4.25
CA LYS A 156 10.70 13.14 -4.11
C LYS A 156 10.51 13.95 -5.40
N ARG A 157 9.69 14.98 -5.36
CA ARG A 157 9.86 16.07 -6.32
C ARG A 157 11.25 16.63 -6.05
N GLU A 158 12.10 16.62 -7.05
CA GLU A 158 13.26 17.49 -7.03
C GLU A 158 12.75 18.92 -6.84
N PRO A 159 13.36 19.72 -5.93
CA PRO A 159 13.00 21.11 -5.82
C PRO A 159 13.25 21.78 -7.17
N SER A 160 12.20 22.33 -7.74
CA SER A 160 12.25 23.18 -8.95
C SER A 160 13.05 24.44 -8.70
#